data_6eccd5de487a9480ebe33c82de397184
#
_entry.id   6eccd5de487a9480ebe33c82de397184
#
_cell.length_a   1.000
_cell.length_b   1.000
_cell.length_c   1.000
_cell.angle_alpha   90.00
_cell.angle_beta   90.00
_cell.angle_gamma   90.00
#
_symmetry.space_group_name_H-M   'P 1'
#
loop_
_entity.id
_entity.type
_entity.pdbx_description
1 polymer ?
#
loop_
_entity_poly.entity_id
_entity_poly.type
_entity_poly.pdbx_seq_one_letter_code
_entity_poly.pdbx_strand_id
1 'polypeptide(L)'
;MDTVLELRCAPIPLVRIALIGLGQRGMKTLERYAFIDGAEIRCVADVDPARLETANQTLAATGRPQADKLIGAEAWREACQRNDIDLVYIC
;
A
#
# COMPACT_ATOMS: atom_id res chain seq x y z
N MET A 1 -21.08 20.73 12.37
CA MET A 1 -20.99 20.27 11.67
C MET A 1 -20.26 19.90 11.17
N ASP A 2 -19.97 19.41 11.34
CA ASP A 2 -19.45 18.89 10.64
C ASP A 2 -19.73 19.04 9.46
N THR A 3 -20.17 19.74 9.36
CA THR A 3 -20.79 20.03 8.16
C THR A 3 -19.86 20.14 7.00
N VAL A 4 -18.72 20.77 7.19
CA VAL A 4 -17.70 20.80 6.18
C VAL A 4 -17.30 19.38 5.80
N LEU A 5 -17.20 18.53 6.77
CA LEU A 5 -16.89 17.13 6.52
C LEU A 5 -18.00 16.46 5.75
N GLU A 6 -19.23 16.82 6.04
CA GLU A 6 -20.38 16.23 5.37
C GLU A 6 -20.53 16.66 3.94
N LEU A 7 -20.05 17.85 3.61
CA LEU A 7 -20.09 18.34 2.24
C LEU A 7 -19.07 17.64 1.34
N ARG A 8 -18.19 16.88 1.94
CA ARG A 8 -17.23 16.08 1.18
C ARG A 8 -17.81 14.70 0.91
N CYS A 9 -17.04 13.87 0.28
CA CYS A 9 -17.46 12.48 0.08
C CYS A 9 -17.53 11.77 1.43
N ALA A 10 -18.28 10.69 1.48
CA ALA A 10 -18.32 9.84 2.65
C ALA A 10 -16.90 9.31 2.95
N PRO A 11 -16.57 9.10 4.22
CA PRO A 11 -15.26 8.54 4.56
C PRO A 11 -15.09 7.17 3.93
N ILE A 12 -13.89 6.89 3.46
CA ILE A 12 -13.56 5.57 2.94
C ILE A 12 -13.26 4.69 4.15
N PRO A 13 -14.05 3.61 4.37
CA PRO A 13 -13.84 2.76 5.55
C PRO A 13 -12.52 2.00 5.51
N LEU A 14 -11.99 1.73 4.31
CA LEU A 14 -10.72 1.05 4.13
C LEU A 14 -10.00 1.67 2.95
N VAL A 15 -8.83 2.21 3.19
CA VAL A 15 -7.98 2.78 2.14
C VAL A 15 -7.04 1.69 1.66
N ARG A 16 -7.18 1.30 0.40
CA ARG A 16 -6.37 0.24 -0.20
C ARG A 16 -5.20 0.89 -0.93
N ILE A 17 -3.99 0.50 -0.54
CA ILE A 17 -2.77 1.19 -0.90
C ILE A 17 -1.90 0.32 -1.79
N ALA A 18 -1.36 0.93 -2.85
CA ALA A 18 -0.26 0.37 -3.62
C ALA A 18 1.01 1.10 -3.22
N LEU A 19 2.00 0.36 -2.75
CA LEU A 19 3.27 0.94 -2.33
C LEU A 19 4.33 0.60 -3.37
N ILE A 20 4.91 1.63 -3.97
CA ILE A 20 5.88 1.49 -5.05
C ILE A 20 7.25 1.92 -4.55
N GLY A 21 8.22 1.00 -4.65
CA GLY A 21 9.56 1.23 -4.16
C GLY A 21 9.72 0.78 -2.72
N LEU A 22 10.47 -0.30 -2.51
CA LEU A 22 10.63 -0.93 -1.20
C LEU A 22 12.06 -0.81 -0.69
N GLY A 23 12.74 0.28 -1.01
CA GLY A 23 14.00 0.60 -0.38
C GLY A 23 13.76 0.96 1.09
N GLN A 24 14.77 1.55 1.72
CA GLN A 24 14.72 1.82 3.15
C GLN A 24 13.49 2.66 3.52
N ARG A 25 13.20 3.70 2.74
CA ARG A 25 12.06 4.58 3.02
C ARG A 25 10.74 3.85 2.78
N GLY A 26 10.66 3.08 1.71
CA GLY A 26 9.44 2.34 1.40
C GLY A 26 9.11 1.32 2.47
N MET A 27 10.11 0.63 3.00
CA MET A 27 9.88 -0.32 4.07
C MET A 27 9.41 0.35 5.35
N LYS A 28 9.93 1.54 5.67
CA LYS A 28 9.44 2.29 6.83
C LYS A 28 7.99 2.73 6.65
N THR A 29 7.63 3.12 5.44
CA THR A 29 6.26 3.47 5.12
C THR A 29 5.34 2.27 5.27
N LEU A 30 5.76 1.12 4.78
CA LEU A 30 4.98 -0.11 4.90
C LEU A 30 4.75 -0.47 6.38
N GLU A 31 5.79 -0.39 7.19
CA GLU A 31 5.69 -0.67 8.62
C GLU A 31 4.71 0.27 9.30
N ARG A 32 4.74 1.54 8.92
CA ARG A 32 3.84 2.54 9.49
C ARG A 32 2.38 2.22 9.15
N TYR A 33 2.10 1.93 7.89
CA TYR A 33 0.73 1.63 7.48
C TYR A 33 0.23 0.31 8.03
N ALA A 34 1.13 -0.61 8.39
CA ALA A 34 0.72 -1.87 8.99
C ALA A 34 0.05 -1.69 10.35
N PHE A 35 0.25 -0.55 10.99
CA PHE A 35 -0.34 -0.26 12.29
C PHE A 35 -1.49 0.75 12.22
N ILE A 36 -1.92 1.13 11.02
CA ILE A 36 -3.02 2.09 10.86
C ILE A 36 -4.30 1.33 10.55
N ASP A 37 -5.29 1.49 11.42
CA ASP A 37 -6.61 0.94 11.14
C ASP A 37 -7.23 1.66 9.97
N GLY A 38 -7.90 0.91 9.10
CA GLY A 38 -8.51 1.49 7.91
C GLY A 38 -7.56 1.64 6.74
N ALA A 39 -6.33 1.16 6.86
CA ALA A 39 -5.36 1.13 5.76
C ALA A 39 -4.94 -0.30 5.48
N GLU A 40 -4.85 -0.66 4.21
CA GLU A 40 -4.43 -1.99 3.79
C GLU A 40 -3.45 -1.86 2.62
N ILE A 41 -2.28 -2.48 2.76
CA ILE A 41 -1.33 -2.56 1.66
C ILE A 41 -1.81 -3.69 0.74
N ARG A 42 -2.41 -3.33 -0.39
CA ARG A 42 -3.02 -4.27 -1.31
C ARG A 42 -2.01 -4.83 -2.30
N CYS A 43 -1.07 -4.01 -2.75
CA CYS A 43 0.01 -4.49 -3.58
C CYS A 43 1.29 -3.71 -3.31
N VAL A 44 2.42 -4.34 -3.62
CA VAL A 44 3.75 -3.76 -3.50
C VAL A 44 4.49 -3.96 -4.82
N ALA A 45 5.30 -2.98 -5.21
CA ALA A 45 6.01 -3.01 -6.47
C ALA A 45 7.47 -2.63 -6.28
N ASP A 46 8.36 -3.43 -6.84
CA ASP A 46 9.80 -3.17 -6.81
C ASP A 46 10.47 -3.95 -7.93
N VAL A 47 11.68 -3.55 -8.28
CA VAL A 47 12.47 -4.29 -9.25
C VAL A 47 13.17 -5.50 -8.62
N ASP A 48 13.29 -5.52 -7.32
CA ASP A 48 14.01 -6.57 -6.58
C ASP A 48 13.00 -7.50 -5.92
N PRO A 49 12.90 -8.76 -6.37
CA PRO A 49 11.96 -9.70 -5.78
C PRO A 49 12.23 -9.99 -4.30
N ALA A 50 13.47 -9.88 -3.85
CA ALA A 50 13.78 -10.10 -2.44
C ALA A 50 13.12 -9.04 -1.56
N ARG A 51 13.02 -7.81 -2.04
CA ARG A 51 12.35 -6.75 -1.30
C ARG A 51 10.85 -6.98 -1.20
N LEU A 52 10.25 -7.52 -2.24
CA LEU A 52 8.83 -7.87 -2.23
C LEU A 52 8.55 -8.95 -1.21
N GLU A 53 9.43 -9.94 -1.12
CA GLU A 53 9.29 -11.01 -0.14
C GLU A 53 9.43 -10.47 1.28
N THR A 54 10.41 -9.61 1.51
CA THR A 54 10.61 -8.99 2.83
C THR A 54 9.38 -8.17 3.23
N ALA A 55 8.79 -7.46 2.29
CA ALA A 55 7.59 -6.68 2.57
C ALA A 55 6.45 -7.58 3.05
N ASN A 56 6.23 -8.70 2.38
CA ASN A 56 5.17 -9.61 2.77
C ASN A 56 5.46 -10.31 4.10
N GLN A 57 6.73 -10.59 4.38
CA GLN A 57 7.11 -11.13 5.68
C GLN A 57 6.79 -10.13 6.80
N THR A 58 7.04 -8.86 6.56
CA THR A 58 6.73 -7.80 7.51
C THR A 58 5.23 -7.68 7.74
N LEU A 59 4.44 -7.73 6.66
CA LEU A 59 2.99 -7.68 6.79
C LEU A 59 2.47 -8.87 7.58
N ALA A 60 2.96 -10.06 7.29
CA ALA A 60 2.55 -11.26 8.01
C ALA A 60 2.91 -11.16 9.49
N ALA A 61 4.08 -10.64 9.80
CA ALA A 61 4.54 -10.51 11.19
C ALA A 61 3.67 -9.54 11.99
N THR A 62 3.03 -8.59 11.32
CA THR A 62 2.14 -7.63 11.98
C THR A 62 0.68 -8.05 11.91
N GLY A 63 0.40 -9.27 11.44
CA GLY A 63 -0.97 -9.79 11.36
C GLY A 63 -1.76 -9.27 10.17
N ARG A 64 -1.10 -8.68 9.18
CA ARG A 64 -1.76 -8.15 7.99
C ARG A 64 -1.77 -9.18 6.86
N PRO A 65 -2.75 -9.10 5.96
CA PRO A 65 -2.74 -9.95 4.77
C PRO A 65 -1.53 -9.64 3.90
N GLN A 66 -1.08 -10.63 3.17
CA GLN A 66 -0.01 -10.43 2.20
C GLN A 66 -0.50 -9.60 1.03
N ALA A 67 0.40 -8.78 0.48
CA ALA A 67 0.12 -7.94 -0.67
C ALA A 67 0.53 -8.65 -1.95
N ASP A 68 -0.15 -8.31 -3.04
CA ASP A 68 0.26 -8.80 -4.36
C ASP A 68 1.61 -8.20 -4.73
N LYS A 69 2.46 -9.00 -5.34
CA LYS A 69 3.82 -8.60 -5.69
C LYS A 69 3.88 -8.28 -7.18
N LEU A 70 4.30 -7.06 -7.50
CA LEU A 70 4.49 -6.61 -8.87
C LEU A 70 5.97 -6.34 -9.08
N ILE A 71 6.59 -7.10 -9.97
CA ILE A 71 8.04 -7.09 -10.16
C ILE A 71 8.38 -6.40 -11.48
N GLY A 72 9.40 -5.56 -11.44
CA GLY A 72 9.97 -4.99 -12.65
C GLY A 72 9.91 -3.48 -12.67
N ALA A 73 10.63 -2.92 -13.67
CA ALA A 73 10.74 -1.46 -13.78
C ALA A 73 9.42 -0.80 -14.14
N GLU A 74 8.48 -1.54 -14.74
CA GLU A 74 7.18 -1.01 -15.14
C GLU A 74 6.06 -1.44 -14.20
N ALA A 75 6.40 -2.07 -13.08
CA ALA A 75 5.39 -2.55 -12.14
C ALA A 75 4.50 -1.42 -11.61
N TRP A 76 5.04 -0.21 -11.50
CA TRP A 76 4.27 0.94 -11.06
C TRP A 76 3.06 1.22 -11.95
N ARG A 77 3.18 0.95 -13.26
CA ARG A 77 2.07 1.14 -14.18
C ARG A 77 0.94 0.18 -13.89
N GLU A 78 1.29 -1.06 -13.64
CA GLU A 78 0.30 -2.08 -13.33
C GLU A 78 -0.42 -1.73 -12.03
N ALA A 79 0.31 -1.24 -11.03
CA ALA A 79 -0.29 -0.81 -9.79
C ALA A 79 -1.28 0.34 -10.02
N CYS A 80 -0.90 1.32 -10.84
CA CYS A 80 -1.74 2.48 -11.10
C CYS A 80 -2.99 2.13 -11.90
N GLN A 81 -2.98 1.02 -12.62
CA GLN A 81 -4.12 0.60 -13.44
C GLN A 81 -5.11 -0.26 -12.67
N ARG A 82 -4.78 -0.67 -11.44
CA ARG A 82 -5.66 -1.51 -10.66
C ARG A 82 -6.83 -0.68 -10.13
N ASN A 83 -8.02 -1.25 -10.21
CA ASN A 83 -9.22 -0.59 -9.68
C ASN A 83 -9.55 -1.01 -8.25
N ASP A 84 -8.70 -1.83 -7.63
CA ASP A 84 -8.83 -2.16 -6.21
C ASP A 84 -7.86 -1.33 -5.34
N ILE A 85 -7.33 -0.23 -5.88
CA ILE A 85 -6.38 0.64 -5.19
C ILE A 85 -6.99 2.03 -5.06
N ASP A 86 -6.93 2.58 -3.86
CA ASP A 86 -7.43 3.93 -3.57
C ASP A 86 -6.30 4.95 -3.49
N LEU A 87 -5.09 4.51 -3.13
CA LEU A 87 -3.96 5.40 -2.94
C LEU A 87 -2.69 4.72 -3.45
N VAL A 88 -1.95 5.43 -4.29
CA VAL A 88 -0.64 4.98 -4.75
C VAL A 88 0.42 5.82 -4.05
N TYR A 89 1.31 5.16 -3.33
CA TYR A 89 2.39 5.82 -2.59
C TYR A 89 3.72 5.44 -3.24
N ILE A 90 4.42 6.43 -3.75
CA ILE A 90 5.68 6.23 -4.46
C ILE A 90 6.83 6.73 -3.58
N CYS A 91 7.79 5.84 -3.34
CA CYS A 91 8.93 6.17 -2.51
C CYS A 91 10.21 6.37 -3.33
#